data_663c0884600405802314f0de8aa21004
#
_entry.id   663c0884600405802314f0de8aa21004
#
_cell.length_a   1.000
_cell.length_b   1.000
_cell.length_c   1.000
_cell.angle_alpha   90.00
_cell.angle_beta   90.00
_cell.angle_gamma   90.00
#
_symmetry.space_group_name_H-M   'P 1'
#
loop_
_entity.id
_entity.type
_entity.pdbx_description
1 polymer ?
#
loop_
_entity_poly.entity_id
_entity_poly.type
_entity_poly.pdbx_seq_one_letter_code
_entity_poly.pdbx_strand_id
1 'polypeptide(L)'
;MLAGHSAGGNLVAAALIKDAEAHHLKPCCALLEYFPVDNTVDPVNRLSPELQANEFWVKRAQTEKLYTDFYVGDADPADPLCSPLKADETALAAFPECLILSAGEDSLREDTEAFALRLVKAGVCVTAQRILEAMHGFTTNRTPGWEYALKKHIQFFREHLQEDNS
;
A
#
# COMPACT_ATOMS: atom_id res chain seq x y z
N MET A 1 -10.57 -7.87 10.14
CA MET A 1 -9.31 -7.21 9.77
C MET A 1 -8.85 -7.67 8.42
N LEU A 2 -8.23 -6.78 7.65
CA LEU A 2 -7.52 -7.09 6.41
C LEU A 2 -6.07 -6.64 6.54
N ALA A 3 -5.13 -7.40 5.96
CA ALA A 3 -3.72 -7.02 5.96
C ALA A 3 -3.06 -7.41 4.64
N GLY A 4 -2.20 -6.55 4.13
CA GLY A 4 -1.46 -6.82 2.92
C GLY A 4 -0.20 -5.97 2.80
N HIS A 5 0.84 -6.56 2.26
CA HIS A 5 2.09 -5.88 1.93
C HIS A 5 2.41 -6.05 0.44
N SER A 6 3.11 -5.11 -0.15
CA SER A 6 3.48 -5.15 -1.57
C SER A 6 2.23 -5.40 -2.45
N ALA A 7 2.26 -6.35 -3.36
CA ALA A 7 1.10 -6.72 -4.19
C ALA A 7 -0.15 -7.06 -3.34
N GLY A 8 0.02 -7.69 -2.17
CA GLY A 8 -1.09 -7.97 -1.25
C GLY A 8 -1.76 -6.71 -0.69
N GLY A 9 -1.02 -5.64 -0.50
CA GLY A 9 -1.58 -4.34 -0.10
C GLY A 9 -2.47 -3.73 -1.20
N ASN A 10 -2.04 -3.82 -2.46
CA ASN A 10 -2.86 -3.43 -3.60
C ASN A 10 -4.16 -4.26 -3.66
N LEU A 11 -4.07 -5.59 -3.49
CA LEU A 11 -5.24 -6.47 -3.51
C LEU A 11 -6.23 -6.16 -2.38
N VAL A 12 -5.76 -5.83 -1.17
CA VAL A 12 -6.62 -5.39 -0.07
C VAL A 12 -7.32 -4.08 -0.42
N ALA A 13 -6.58 -3.10 -0.95
CA ALA A 13 -7.15 -1.83 -1.37
C ALA A 13 -8.20 -2.02 -2.48
N ALA A 14 -7.89 -2.82 -3.51
CA ALA A 14 -8.81 -3.15 -4.60
C ALA A 14 -10.08 -3.86 -4.10
N ALA A 15 -9.96 -4.80 -3.15
CA ALA A 15 -11.09 -5.49 -2.56
C ALA A 15 -12.02 -4.53 -1.80
N LEU A 16 -11.46 -3.59 -1.02
CA LEU A 16 -12.24 -2.57 -0.31
C LEU A 16 -12.92 -1.60 -1.27
N ILE A 17 -12.23 -1.16 -2.32
CA ILE A 17 -12.81 -0.30 -3.36
C ILE A 17 -13.96 -1.01 -4.06
N LYS A 18 -13.77 -2.27 -4.45
CA LYS A 18 -14.82 -3.07 -5.11
C LYS A 18 -16.05 -3.28 -4.24
N ASP A 19 -15.87 -3.38 -2.93
CA ASP A 19 -16.94 -3.63 -1.97
C ASP A 19 -17.58 -2.34 -1.42
N ALA A 20 -17.08 -1.17 -1.79
CA ALA A 20 -17.46 0.12 -1.21
C ALA A 20 -18.97 0.42 -1.27
N GLU A 21 -19.66 -0.04 -2.32
CA GLU A 21 -21.12 0.13 -2.45
C GLU A 21 -21.90 -1.02 -1.79
N ALA A 22 -21.36 -2.24 -1.85
CA ALA A 22 -22.05 -3.43 -1.38
C ALA A 22 -21.96 -3.66 0.13
N HIS A 23 -20.87 -3.17 0.76
CA HIS A 23 -20.59 -3.31 2.18
C HIS A 23 -20.67 -4.75 2.72
N HIS A 24 -20.31 -5.75 1.88
CA HIS A 24 -20.26 -7.14 2.30
C HIS A 24 -19.08 -7.41 3.23
N LEU A 25 -17.93 -6.77 2.92
CA LEU A 25 -16.76 -6.81 3.79
C LEU A 25 -16.94 -5.79 4.92
N LYS A 26 -16.74 -6.23 6.16
CA LYS A 26 -16.84 -5.38 7.34
C LYS A 26 -15.58 -5.53 8.20
N PRO A 27 -14.40 -5.24 7.65
CA PRO A 27 -13.19 -5.30 8.46
C PRO A 27 -13.19 -4.15 9.47
N CYS A 28 -12.85 -4.43 10.74
CA CYS A 28 -12.69 -3.40 11.74
C CYS A 28 -11.48 -2.50 11.47
N CYS A 29 -10.44 -3.03 10.81
CA CYS A 29 -9.25 -2.25 10.43
C CYS A 29 -8.52 -2.87 9.23
N ALA A 30 -7.62 -2.09 8.61
CA ALA A 30 -6.73 -2.54 7.54
C ALA A 30 -5.27 -2.17 7.80
N LEU A 31 -4.35 -3.08 7.53
CA LEU A 31 -2.91 -2.87 7.55
C LEU A 31 -2.36 -2.95 6.12
N LEU A 32 -1.71 -1.90 5.65
CA LEU A 32 -1.19 -1.79 4.29
C LEU A 32 0.29 -1.36 4.34
N GLU A 33 1.18 -2.12 3.69
CA GLU A 33 2.60 -1.85 3.73
C GLU A 33 3.23 -1.79 2.34
N TYR A 34 4.04 -0.76 2.09
CA TYR A 34 4.90 -0.58 0.91
C TYR A 34 4.29 -1.15 -0.39
N PHE A 35 3.09 -0.75 -0.73
CA PHE A 35 2.29 -1.34 -1.80
C PHE A 35 2.15 -0.43 -3.02
N PRO A 36 2.07 -0.99 -4.25
CA PRO A 36 1.81 -0.23 -5.45
C PRO A 36 0.36 0.26 -5.48
N VAL A 37 0.16 1.53 -5.83
CA VAL A 37 -1.18 2.15 -5.87
C VAL A 37 -1.46 2.90 -7.17
N ASP A 38 -0.47 3.04 -8.03
CA ASP A 38 -0.60 3.67 -9.35
C ASP A 38 0.18 2.89 -10.41
N ASN A 39 -0.48 2.00 -11.10
CA ASN A 39 0.11 1.18 -12.17
C ASN A 39 0.10 1.89 -13.55
N THR A 40 -0.29 3.17 -13.59
CA THR A 40 -0.20 4.00 -14.81
C THR A 40 1.20 4.58 -15.01
N VAL A 41 2.04 4.60 -13.97
CA VAL A 41 3.39 5.16 -14.00
C VAL A 41 4.41 4.04 -14.17
N ASP A 42 5.27 4.15 -15.20
CA ASP A 42 6.40 3.23 -15.37
C ASP A 42 7.32 3.31 -14.14
N PRO A 43 7.64 2.19 -13.48
CA PRO A 43 8.50 2.17 -12.30
C PRO A 43 9.87 2.82 -12.49
N VAL A 44 10.43 2.80 -13.70
CA VAL A 44 11.71 3.49 -14.00
C VAL A 44 11.55 4.99 -13.82
N ASN A 45 10.39 5.55 -14.17
CA ASN A 45 10.12 6.99 -14.04
C ASN A 45 9.89 7.46 -12.60
N ARG A 46 9.73 6.53 -11.65
CA ARG A 46 9.67 6.83 -10.21
C ARG A 46 11.05 7.00 -9.57
N LEU A 47 12.08 6.52 -10.23
CA LEU A 47 13.45 6.64 -9.72
C LEU A 47 13.94 8.09 -9.84
N SER A 48 14.60 8.60 -8.80
CA SER A 48 15.32 9.87 -8.90
C SER A 48 16.44 9.79 -9.95
N PRO A 49 16.91 10.93 -10.49
CA PRO A 49 18.02 10.93 -11.45
C PRO A 49 19.28 10.17 -10.96
N GLU A 50 19.58 10.25 -9.68
CA GLU A 50 20.71 9.54 -9.06
C GLU A 50 20.51 8.03 -9.08
N LEU A 51 19.28 7.55 -8.80
CA LEU A 51 18.94 6.14 -8.85
C LEU A 51 18.86 5.62 -10.28
N GLN A 52 18.40 6.44 -11.24
CA GLN A 52 18.42 6.11 -12.67
C GLN A 52 19.84 5.93 -13.21
N ALA A 53 20.83 6.60 -12.64
CA ALA A 53 22.24 6.41 -12.99
C ALA A 53 22.82 5.08 -12.46
N ASN A 54 22.10 4.34 -11.63
CA ASN A 54 22.54 3.10 -11.02
C ASN A 54 21.84 1.90 -11.64
N GLU A 55 22.61 1.04 -12.31
CA GLU A 55 22.09 -0.13 -13.03
C GLU A 55 21.29 -1.09 -12.15
N PHE A 56 21.63 -1.24 -10.88
CA PHE A 56 20.88 -2.09 -9.93
C PHE A 56 19.44 -1.60 -9.77
N TRP A 57 19.23 -0.29 -9.56
CA TRP A 57 17.90 0.28 -9.37
C TRP A 57 17.07 0.26 -10.66
N VAL A 58 17.73 0.50 -11.80
CA VAL A 58 17.05 0.40 -13.11
C VAL A 58 16.57 -1.02 -13.39
N LYS A 59 17.41 -2.04 -13.16
CA LYS A 59 17.01 -3.46 -13.32
C LYS A 59 15.88 -3.84 -12.37
N ARG A 60 15.92 -3.34 -11.13
CA ARG A 60 14.84 -3.55 -10.16
C ARG A 60 13.53 -2.96 -10.66
N ALA A 61 13.53 -1.71 -11.10
CA ALA A 61 12.34 -1.05 -11.64
C ALA A 61 11.79 -1.74 -12.90
N GLN A 62 12.67 -2.26 -13.77
CA GLN A 62 12.26 -3.09 -14.92
C GLN A 62 11.58 -4.40 -14.49
N THR A 63 12.04 -5.00 -13.40
CA THR A 63 11.40 -6.19 -12.83
C THR A 63 10.03 -5.84 -12.23
N GLU A 64 9.90 -4.71 -11.55
CA GLU A 64 8.63 -4.19 -11.05
C GLU A 64 7.65 -3.94 -12.21
N LYS A 65 8.14 -3.36 -13.31
CA LYS A 65 7.33 -3.18 -14.53
C LYS A 65 6.81 -4.50 -15.07
N LEU A 66 7.64 -5.53 -15.12
CA LEU A 66 7.21 -6.86 -15.58
C LEU A 66 6.06 -7.41 -14.71
N TYR A 67 6.16 -7.27 -13.39
CA TYR A 67 5.07 -7.68 -12.48
C TYR A 67 3.79 -6.85 -12.70
N THR A 68 3.94 -5.54 -12.90
CA THR A 68 2.80 -4.66 -13.24
C THR A 68 2.14 -5.08 -14.54
N ASP A 69 2.91 -5.33 -15.59
CA ASP A 69 2.40 -5.75 -16.90
C ASP A 69 1.62 -7.08 -16.81
N PHE A 70 2.13 -8.06 -16.05
CA PHE A 70 1.41 -9.31 -15.82
C PHE A 70 0.16 -9.14 -14.95
N TYR A 71 0.20 -8.26 -13.95
CA TYR A 71 -0.96 -8.00 -13.08
C TYR A 71 -2.08 -7.28 -13.81
N VAL A 72 -1.75 -6.26 -14.56
CA VAL A 72 -2.72 -5.45 -15.32
C VAL A 72 -3.26 -6.24 -16.52
N GLY A 73 -2.39 -6.97 -17.23
CA GLY A 73 -2.77 -7.72 -18.44
C GLY A 73 -3.42 -6.81 -19.47
N ASP A 74 -4.61 -7.18 -19.94
CA ASP A 74 -5.40 -6.43 -20.91
C ASP A 74 -6.34 -5.38 -20.27
N ALA A 75 -6.32 -5.20 -18.94
CA ALA A 75 -7.14 -4.22 -18.24
C ALA A 75 -6.58 -2.80 -18.41
N ASP A 76 -7.41 -1.80 -18.15
CA ASP A 76 -6.96 -0.42 -18.07
C ASP A 76 -6.10 -0.23 -16.79
N PRO A 77 -4.82 0.15 -16.90
CA PRO A 77 -4.01 0.42 -15.73
C PRO A 77 -4.55 1.56 -14.85
N ALA A 78 -5.43 2.43 -15.38
CA ALA A 78 -6.09 3.47 -14.62
C ALA A 78 -7.36 2.98 -13.89
N ASP A 79 -7.80 1.74 -14.12
CA ASP A 79 -8.90 1.15 -13.35
C ASP A 79 -8.55 1.19 -11.84
N PRO A 80 -9.43 1.70 -10.96
CA PRO A 80 -9.19 1.75 -9.52
C PRO A 80 -8.88 0.39 -8.88
N LEU A 81 -9.30 -0.70 -9.49
CA LEU A 81 -8.96 -2.05 -9.04
C LEU A 81 -7.50 -2.44 -9.39
N CYS A 82 -6.92 -1.82 -10.41
CA CYS A 82 -5.49 -1.94 -10.72
C CYS A 82 -4.68 -0.86 -9.98
N SER A 83 -5.20 0.36 -9.96
CA SER A 83 -4.55 1.55 -9.41
C SER A 83 -5.42 2.21 -8.33
N PRO A 84 -5.38 1.74 -7.09
CA PRO A 84 -6.20 2.27 -5.99
C PRO A 84 -6.10 3.79 -5.80
N LEU A 85 -4.98 4.39 -6.19
CA LEU A 85 -4.81 5.84 -6.16
C LEU A 85 -5.79 6.59 -7.10
N LYS A 86 -6.41 5.92 -8.06
CA LYS A 86 -7.40 6.51 -8.99
C LYS A 86 -8.85 6.38 -8.50
N ALA A 87 -9.10 5.69 -7.37
CA ALA A 87 -10.45 5.52 -6.82
C ALA A 87 -11.07 6.88 -6.47
N ASP A 88 -12.39 6.98 -6.57
CA ASP A 88 -13.12 8.18 -6.14
C ASP A 88 -13.16 8.31 -4.61
N GLU A 89 -13.57 9.49 -4.14
CA GLU A 89 -13.60 9.78 -2.69
C GLU A 89 -14.66 8.94 -1.96
N THR A 90 -15.75 8.58 -2.63
CA THR A 90 -16.82 7.76 -2.03
C THR A 90 -16.31 6.36 -1.73
N ALA A 91 -15.62 5.74 -2.69
CA ALA A 91 -15.00 4.43 -2.49
C ALA A 91 -13.91 4.46 -1.41
N LEU A 92 -13.11 5.52 -1.37
CA LEU A 92 -12.07 5.68 -0.34
C LEU A 92 -12.66 5.92 1.05
N ALA A 93 -13.76 6.67 1.16
CA ALA A 93 -14.44 6.92 2.44
C ALA A 93 -15.02 5.66 3.10
N ALA A 94 -15.20 4.57 2.32
CA ALA A 94 -15.67 3.28 2.83
C ALA A 94 -14.56 2.44 3.49
N PHE A 95 -13.30 2.88 3.47
CA PHE A 95 -12.21 2.18 4.13
C PHE A 95 -12.36 2.19 5.65
N PRO A 96 -12.00 1.10 6.34
CA PRO A 96 -11.90 1.08 7.79
C PRO A 96 -10.70 1.90 8.26
N GLU A 97 -10.51 2.03 9.56
CA GLU A 97 -9.28 2.58 10.10
C GLU A 97 -8.05 1.84 9.55
N CYS A 98 -7.04 2.61 9.13
CA CYS A 98 -5.87 2.08 8.44
C CYS A 98 -4.56 2.37 9.18
N LEU A 99 -3.71 1.34 9.29
CA LEU A 99 -2.28 1.50 9.53
C LEU A 99 -1.53 1.34 8.21
N ILE A 100 -0.77 2.37 7.80
CA ILE A 100 -0.03 2.38 6.54
C ILE A 100 1.46 2.59 6.83
N LEU A 101 2.30 1.63 6.41
CA LEU A 101 3.74 1.72 6.56
C LEU A 101 4.43 1.81 5.20
N SER A 102 5.24 2.85 5.00
CA SER A 102 6.10 2.99 3.83
C SER A 102 7.55 2.68 4.18
N ALA A 103 8.31 2.17 3.23
CA ALA A 103 9.74 1.94 3.35
C ALA A 103 10.51 3.14 2.78
N GLY A 104 11.51 3.64 3.51
CA GLY A 104 12.25 4.85 3.15
C GLY A 104 13.09 4.69 1.88
N GLU A 105 13.66 3.51 1.72
CA GLU A 105 14.51 3.11 0.59
C GLU A 105 13.71 2.25 -0.43
N ASP A 106 12.51 2.73 -0.83
CA ASP A 106 11.60 2.02 -1.74
C ASP A 106 11.08 2.94 -2.84
N SER A 107 11.03 2.43 -4.08
CA SER A 107 10.43 3.11 -5.23
C SER A 107 8.92 3.38 -5.04
N LEU A 108 8.22 2.56 -4.24
CA LEU A 108 6.79 2.70 -3.95
C LEU A 108 6.49 3.61 -2.75
N ARG A 109 7.50 4.22 -2.14
CA ARG A 109 7.36 5.06 -0.96
C ARG A 109 6.34 6.19 -1.16
N GLU A 110 6.57 6.98 -2.20
CA GLU A 110 5.74 8.17 -2.46
C GLU A 110 4.31 7.80 -2.84
N ASP A 111 4.12 6.72 -3.58
CA ASP A 111 2.82 6.17 -3.94
C ASP A 111 2.04 5.76 -2.67
N THR A 112 2.67 4.96 -1.80
CA THR A 112 2.07 4.50 -0.53
C THR A 112 1.64 5.68 0.35
N GLU A 113 2.48 6.72 0.45
CA GLU A 113 2.19 7.92 1.24
C GLU A 113 1.11 8.79 0.60
N ALA A 114 1.10 8.91 -0.72
CA ALA A 114 0.05 9.62 -1.45
C ALA A 114 -1.32 8.96 -1.24
N PHE A 115 -1.37 7.62 -1.18
CA PHE A 115 -2.61 6.90 -0.90
C PHE A 115 -3.09 7.14 0.54
N ALA A 116 -2.18 7.10 1.52
CA ALA A 116 -2.52 7.45 2.91
C ALA A 116 -3.14 8.85 3.01
N LEU A 117 -2.56 9.83 2.32
CA LEU A 117 -3.09 11.19 2.29
C LEU A 117 -4.47 11.27 1.63
N ARG A 118 -4.73 10.47 0.60
CA ARG A 118 -6.05 10.41 -0.03
C ARG A 118 -7.11 9.84 0.90
N LEU A 119 -6.78 8.79 1.66
CA LEU A 119 -7.68 8.24 2.67
C LEU A 119 -8.01 9.27 3.76
N VAL A 120 -6.99 9.99 4.26
CA VAL A 120 -7.21 11.09 5.24
C VAL A 120 -8.15 12.16 4.68
N LYS A 121 -7.98 12.57 3.41
CA LYS A 121 -8.87 13.54 2.75
C LYS A 121 -10.31 13.02 2.59
N ALA A 122 -10.47 11.72 2.39
CA ALA A 122 -11.77 11.05 2.34
C ALA A 122 -12.41 10.84 3.72
N GLY A 123 -11.76 11.28 4.82
CA GLY A 123 -12.29 11.21 6.18
C GLY A 123 -11.98 9.91 6.92
N VAL A 124 -11.12 9.05 6.39
CA VAL A 124 -10.72 7.81 7.04
C VAL A 124 -9.70 8.09 8.15
N CYS A 125 -9.82 7.40 9.29
CA CYS A 125 -8.80 7.40 10.33
C CYS A 125 -7.55 6.65 9.85
N VAL A 126 -6.41 7.33 9.74
CA VAL A 126 -5.17 6.76 9.20
C VAL A 126 -3.99 7.06 10.11
N THR A 127 -3.29 6.01 10.53
CA THR A 127 -1.94 6.11 11.07
C THR A 127 -0.96 5.77 9.95
N ALA A 128 -0.19 6.75 9.47
CA ALA A 128 0.81 6.54 8.44
C ALA A 128 2.21 6.79 8.96
N GLN A 129 3.16 5.91 8.63
CA GLN A 129 4.55 6.05 9.08
C GLN A 129 5.54 5.56 8.04
N ARG A 130 6.61 6.35 7.83
CA ARG A 130 7.79 5.94 7.05
C ARG A 130 8.83 5.30 7.96
N ILE A 131 9.33 4.13 7.59
CA ILE A 131 10.47 3.48 8.24
C ILE A 131 11.71 3.82 7.41
N LEU A 132 12.53 4.76 7.90
CA LEU A 132 13.54 5.45 7.09
C LEU A 132 14.58 4.51 6.46
N GLU A 133 15.09 3.54 7.24
CA GLU A 133 16.13 2.60 6.82
C GLU A 133 15.59 1.35 6.11
N ALA A 134 14.27 1.25 5.98
CA ALA A 134 13.65 0.06 5.41
C ALA A 134 13.70 0.07 3.88
N MET A 135 13.90 -1.11 3.32
CA MET A 135 13.78 -1.40 1.89
C MET A 135 12.45 -2.12 1.60
N HIS A 136 12.08 -2.22 0.32
CA HIS A 136 10.93 -3.02 -0.08
C HIS A 136 10.97 -4.45 0.48
N GLY A 137 9.87 -4.91 1.04
CA GLY A 137 9.78 -6.26 1.61
C GLY A 137 10.42 -6.42 2.98
N PHE A 138 10.74 -5.33 3.69
CA PHE A 138 11.50 -5.37 4.94
C PHE A 138 10.84 -6.21 6.04
N THR A 139 9.51 -6.24 6.13
CA THR A 139 8.79 -7.06 7.12
C THR A 139 8.84 -8.55 6.77
N THR A 140 8.74 -8.89 5.49
CA THR A 140 8.81 -10.28 5.00
C THR A 140 10.21 -10.85 5.08
N ASN A 141 11.22 -10.07 4.70
CA ASN A 141 12.61 -10.49 4.62
C ASN A 141 13.37 -10.30 5.94
N ARG A 142 12.73 -9.70 6.96
CA ARG A 142 13.33 -9.37 8.26
C ARG A 142 14.61 -8.53 8.13
N THR A 143 14.56 -7.52 7.24
CA THR A 143 15.63 -6.54 7.08
C THR A 143 15.41 -5.31 7.98
N PRO A 144 16.32 -4.34 8.09
CA PRO A 144 16.19 -3.20 9.01
C PRO A 144 14.80 -2.58 9.04
N GLY A 145 14.28 -2.32 10.23
CA GLY A 145 12.94 -1.78 10.47
C GLY A 145 11.84 -2.81 10.74
N TRP A 146 12.05 -4.11 10.45
CA TRP A 146 11.00 -5.13 10.58
C TRP A 146 10.49 -5.33 12.02
N GLU A 147 11.36 -5.28 13.02
CA GLU A 147 10.95 -5.45 14.43
C GLU A 147 10.08 -4.29 14.91
N TYR A 148 10.40 -3.09 14.44
CA TYR A 148 9.60 -1.91 14.74
C TYR A 148 8.21 -2.02 14.10
N ALA A 149 8.13 -2.39 12.83
CA ALA A 149 6.87 -2.61 12.14
C ALA A 149 6.04 -3.70 12.82
N LEU A 150 6.64 -4.83 13.18
CA LEU A 150 5.94 -5.90 13.89
C LEU A 150 5.33 -5.43 15.22
N LYS A 151 6.02 -4.60 15.98
CA LYS A 151 5.45 -4.00 17.22
C LYS A 151 4.23 -3.13 16.89
N LYS A 152 4.29 -2.33 15.79
CA LYS A 152 3.14 -1.51 15.34
C LYS A 152 1.96 -2.37 14.89
N HIS A 153 2.20 -3.47 14.15
CA HIS A 153 1.16 -4.41 13.76
C HIS A 153 0.46 -5.00 14.97
N ILE A 154 1.24 -5.53 15.93
CA ILE A 154 0.69 -6.16 17.15
C ILE A 154 -0.12 -5.13 17.95
N GLN A 155 0.38 -3.90 18.12
CA GLN A 155 -0.32 -2.85 18.81
C GLN A 155 -1.65 -2.54 18.12
N PHE A 156 -1.60 -2.22 16.82
CA PHE A 156 -2.76 -1.86 16.03
C PHE A 156 -3.85 -2.94 16.03
N PHE A 157 -3.46 -4.20 15.84
CA PHE A 157 -4.43 -5.28 15.87
C PHE A 157 -5.01 -5.54 17.26
N ARG A 158 -4.24 -5.39 18.33
CA ARG A 158 -4.76 -5.53 19.69
C ARG A 158 -5.78 -4.47 20.04
N GLU A 159 -5.57 -3.23 19.63
CA GLU A 159 -6.50 -2.13 19.85
C GLU A 159 -7.87 -2.44 19.22
N HIS A 160 -7.88 -3.01 17.99
CA HIS A 160 -9.12 -3.33 17.26
C HIS A 160 -9.76 -4.68 17.62
N LEU A 161 -9.03 -5.61 18.23
CA LEU A 161 -9.59 -6.89 18.66
C LEU A 161 -10.20 -6.84 20.07
N GLN A 162 -9.88 -5.82 20.87
CA GLN A 162 -10.42 -5.68 22.23
C GLN A 162 -11.80 -5.04 22.24
N GLU A 163 -12.20 -4.33 21.18
CA GLU A 163 -13.50 -3.66 21.10
C GLU A 163 -14.68 -4.61 20.89
N ASP A 164 -14.45 -5.84 20.38
CA ASP A 164 -15.51 -6.85 20.16
C ASP A 164 -15.99 -7.58 21.43
N ASN A 165 -15.44 -7.28 22.62
CA ASN A 165 -15.77 -7.93 23.89
C ASN A 165 -16.56 -7.04 24.87
N SER A 166 -17.13 -5.94 24.41
CA SER A 166 -17.94 -5.02 25.24
C SER A 166 -19.42 -4.99 24.88
#